data_d11d117f882b2c6a412fef5dc248d3dd
#
_entry.id   d11d117f882b2c6a412fef5dc248d3dd
#
_cell.length_a   1.000
_cell.length_b   1.000
_cell.length_c   1.000
_cell.angle_alpha   90.00
_cell.angle_beta   90.00
_cell.angle_gamma   90.00
#
_symmetry.space_group_name_H-M   'P 1'
#
loop_
_entity.id
_entity.type
_entity.pdbx_description
1 polymer ?
#
loop_
_entity_poly.entity_id
_entity_poly.type
_entity_poly.pdbx_seq_one_letter_code
_entity_poly.pdbx_strand_id
1 'polypeptide(L)'
;QTMQYHPHGDASIGDAIVVLANKLWGKGNGYLIDGQGNYGSLLTGMPHAAVRYIECRLTELAKKEVFNKKTTKYVPNYDGRKEEPVYLPAKIPLLLMLGADGIAVGLSTAILPHNFIELLEAEICLIQKKPFELFPDFQLGGIMDASEYQDGLGKVKVRARIEKEDKNKLVITELPWGETTDSLAESIEEAIKKKKVPVRKLHDLTSDTVKIELELATGESQEKAIVALYAFTNCEKSLSSRPIVLDGGRPRLMSVTEILSLSHVSVVTLETAIRTPSTSECVSSSARRRVQPFCAADQSAAFKVAFVVQ
;
A
#
# COMPACT_ATOMS: atom_id res chain seq x y z
N GLN A 1 -16.61 -12.04 17.13
CA GLN A 1 -16.88 -12.78 15.87
C GLN A 1 -15.59 -13.09 15.13
N THR A 2 -14.71 -12.10 14.91
CA THR A 2 -13.45 -12.26 14.15
C THR A 2 -12.51 -13.28 14.76
N MET A 3 -12.41 -13.36 16.08
CA MET A 3 -11.61 -14.37 16.79
C MET A 3 -12.05 -15.83 16.55
N GLN A 4 -13.24 -16.05 15.99
CA GLN A 4 -13.68 -17.39 15.58
C GLN A 4 -12.96 -17.89 14.34
N TYR A 5 -12.34 -16.99 13.55
CA TYR A 5 -11.56 -17.31 12.37
C TYR A 5 -10.05 -17.11 12.62
N HIS A 6 -9.74 -16.24 13.55
CA HIS A 6 -8.37 -15.88 13.88
C HIS A 6 -8.19 -15.87 15.41
N PRO A 7 -7.75 -16.98 16.03
CA PRO A 7 -7.69 -17.16 17.47
C PRO A 7 -6.46 -16.49 18.11
N HIS A 8 -6.19 -15.25 17.75
CA HIS A 8 -5.14 -14.42 18.33
C HIS A 8 -5.74 -13.20 19.04
N GLY A 9 -4.92 -12.41 19.70
CA GLY A 9 -5.38 -11.26 20.46
C GLY A 9 -6.17 -10.24 19.63
N ASP A 10 -7.05 -9.50 20.28
CA ASP A 10 -7.89 -8.45 19.69
C ASP A 10 -7.07 -7.27 19.15
N ALA A 11 -5.90 -7.00 19.72
CA ALA A 11 -5.01 -5.94 19.24
C ALA A 11 -4.61 -6.15 17.79
N SER A 12 -4.13 -7.35 17.41
CA SER A 12 -3.73 -7.64 16.03
C SER A 12 -4.88 -7.53 15.02
N ILE A 13 -6.10 -7.87 15.44
CA ILE A 13 -7.30 -7.68 14.62
C ILE A 13 -7.61 -6.20 14.47
N GLY A 14 -7.49 -5.44 15.55
CA GLY A 14 -7.69 -3.99 15.57
C GLY A 14 -6.71 -3.28 14.63
N ASP A 15 -5.42 -3.57 14.75
CA ASP A 15 -4.37 -3.01 13.91
C ASP A 15 -4.62 -3.27 12.42
N ALA A 16 -5.04 -4.50 12.06
CA ALA A 16 -5.39 -4.83 10.69
C ALA A 16 -6.57 -4.00 10.15
N ILE A 17 -7.62 -3.85 10.94
CA ILE A 17 -8.78 -3.03 10.57
C ILE A 17 -8.36 -1.57 10.42
N VAL A 18 -7.49 -1.07 11.30
CA VAL A 18 -6.98 0.30 11.22
C VAL A 18 -6.23 0.54 9.92
N VAL A 19 -5.31 -0.35 9.56
CA VAL A 19 -4.56 -0.21 8.29
C VAL A 19 -5.49 -0.21 7.09
N LEU A 20 -6.53 -1.07 7.06
CA LEU A 20 -7.46 -1.17 5.94
C LEU A 20 -8.47 -0.01 5.88
N ALA A 21 -8.79 0.61 7.01
CA ALA A 21 -9.78 1.68 7.10
C ALA A 21 -9.18 3.07 7.18
N ASN A 22 -7.85 3.18 7.39
CA ASN A 22 -7.19 4.47 7.54
C ASN A 22 -7.28 5.27 6.25
N LYS A 23 -7.86 6.46 6.36
CA LYS A 23 -8.05 7.39 5.24
C LYS A 23 -7.12 8.57 5.41
N LEU A 24 -6.26 8.76 4.44
CA LEU A 24 -5.57 10.04 4.28
C LEU A 24 -6.39 10.89 3.31
N TRP A 25 -7.25 11.80 3.81
CA TRP A 25 -7.95 12.83 3.02
C TRP A 25 -8.69 12.31 1.79
N GLY A 26 -9.42 11.23 1.93
CA GLY A 26 -10.12 10.58 0.83
C GLY A 26 -9.22 9.79 -0.13
N LYS A 27 -7.91 9.80 0.08
CA LYS A 27 -6.93 9.03 -0.70
C LYS A 27 -6.38 7.81 0.04
N GLY A 28 -6.94 7.43 1.17
CA GLY A 28 -6.45 6.31 1.99
C GLY A 28 -6.99 4.96 1.56
N ASN A 29 -6.62 3.92 2.29
CA ASN A 29 -7.06 2.53 2.09
C ASN A 29 -8.57 2.29 2.29
N GLY A 30 -9.38 3.32 2.42
CA GLY A 30 -10.83 3.24 2.58
C GLY A 30 -11.60 2.61 1.40
N TYR A 31 -10.91 1.93 0.51
CA TYR A 31 -11.55 1.18 -0.59
C TYR A 31 -12.37 0.00 -0.08
N LEU A 32 -11.90 -0.71 0.94
CA LEU A 32 -12.54 -1.93 1.42
C LEU A 32 -13.35 -1.74 2.69
N ILE A 33 -12.87 -0.91 3.59
CA ILE A 33 -13.45 -0.68 4.90
C ILE A 33 -13.75 0.81 5.09
N ASP A 34 -15.00 1.10 5.44
CA ASP A 34 -15.44 2.41 5.87
C ASP A 34 -15.44 2.44 7.40
N GLY A 35 -14.56 3.26 7.99
CA GLY A 35 -14.35 3.38 9.42
C GLY A 35 -15.06 4.60 10.00
N GLN A 36 -15.56 4.46 11.23
CA GLN A 36 -16.11 5.55 12.04
C GLN A 36 -15.37 5.62 13.38
N GLY A 37 -14.95 6.80 13.76
CA GLY A 37 -14.16 7.04 14.96
C GLY A 37 -12.73 7.49 14.63
N ASN A 38 -11.84 7.47 15.63
CA ASN A 38 -10.46 7.88 15.46
C ASN A 38 -9.58 6.68 15.05
N TYR A 39 -9.22 6.63 13.78
CA TYR A 39 -8.33 5.64 13.19
C TYR A 39 -6.85 6.05 13.17
N GLY A 40 -6.50 7.12 13.90
CA GLY A 40 -5.16 7.70 13.88
C GLY A 40 -4.92 8.56 12.64
N SER A 41 -3.70 9.00 12.46
CA SER A 41 -3.29 9.83 11.33
C SER A 41 -2.01 9.29 10.73
N LEU A 42 -2.05 8.92 9.46
CA LEU A 42 -0.84 8.57 8.69
C LEU A 42 0.04 9.80 8.44
N LEU A 43 -0.55 10.99 8.57
CA LEU A 43 0.14 12.24 8.35
C LEU A 43 1.05 12.61 9.51
N THR A 44 0.47 12.64 10.73
CA THR A 44 1.18 13.06 11.94
C THR A 44 1.80 11.91 12.71
N GLY A 45 1.40 10.66 12.43
CA GLY A 45 1.80 9.50 13.22
C GLY A 45 0.96 9.30 14.49
N MET A 46 -0.10 10.10 14.70
CA MET A 46 -0.98 9.94 15.85
C MET A 46 -1.61 8.54 15.87
N PRO A 47 -1.52 7.81 16.99
CA PRO A 47 -2.08 6.48 17.11
C PRO A 47 -3.63 6.50 17.08
N HIS A 48 -4.21 5.40 16.66
CA HIS A 48 -5.66 5.20 16.67
C HIS A 48 -6.20 5.08 18.11
N ALA A 49 -7.50 5.35 18.28
CA ALA A 49 -8.19 5.11 19.52
C ALA A 49 -8.25 3.59 19.85
N ALA A 50 -8.47 3.25 21.10
CA ALA A 50 -8.68 1.84 21.47
C ALA A 50 -9.82 1.24 20.63
N VAL A 51 -9.66 -0.03 20.23
CA VAL A 51 -10.57 -0.75 19.31
C VAL A 51 -12.04 -0.68 19.72
N ARG A 52 -12.32 -0.61 21.02
CA ARG A 52 -13.68 -0.47 21.56
C ARG A 52 -14.38 0.86 21.25
N TYR A 53 -13.64 1.85 20.75
CA TYR A 53 -14.16 3.19 20.40
C TYR A 53 -14.24 3.43 18.90
N ILE A 54 -13.90 2.43 18.09
CA ILE A 54 -13.98 2.52 16.63
C ILE A 54 -14.98 1.53 16.09
N GLU A 55 -15.66 1.91 15.01
CA GLU A 55 -16.60 1.05 14.28
C GLU A 55 -16.18 0.97 12.82
N CYS A 56 -16.47 -0.15 12.17
CA CYS A 56 -16.17 -0.33 10.76
C CYS A 56 -17.26 -1.11 10.03
N ARG A 57 -17.36 -0.88 8.72
CA ARG A 57 -18.22 -1.62 7.81
C ARG A 57 -17.55 -1.80 6.46
N LEU A 58 -17.97 -2.80 5.70
CA LEU A 58 -17.52 -2.98 4.33
C LEU A 58 -18.09 -1.87 3.43
N THR A 59 -17.26 -1.37 2.53
CA THR A 59 -17.68 -0.44 1.48
C THR A 59 -18.56 -1.18 0.45
N GLU A 60 -19.29 -0.43 -0.39
CA GLU A 60 -20.03 -1.02 -1.49
C GLU A 60 -19.12 -1.64 -2.55
N LEU A 61 -17.93 -1.06 -2.77
CA LEU A 61 -16.90 -1.64 -3.63
C LEU A 61 -16.47 -3.03 -3.12
N ALA A 62 -16.13 -3.13 -1.83
CA ALA A 62 -15.74 -4.41 -1.24
C ALA A 62 -16.83 -5.47 -1.39
N LYS A 63 -18.08 -5.12 -1.10
CA LYS A 63 -19.22 -6.04 -1.20
C LYS A 63 -19.42 -6.58 -2.61
N LYS A 64 -19.26 -5.74 -3.62
CA LYS A 64 -19.54 -6.09 -5.02
C LYS A 64 -18.37 -6.79 -5.70
N GLU A 65 -17.13 -6.30 -5.45
CA GLU A 65 -15.98 -6.69 -6.25
C GLU A 65 -15.05 -7.68 -5.54
N VAL A 66 -15.14 -7.80 -4.21
CA VAL A 66 -14.26 -8.69 -3.42
C VAL A 66 -15.03 -9.88 -2.86
N PHE A 67 -16.22 -9.66 -2.30
CA PHE A 67 -16.99 -10.72 -1.66
C PHE A 67 -17.97 -11.42 -2.61
N ASN A 68 -17.49 -12.39 -3.38
CA ASN A 68 -18.32 -13.17 -4.28
C ASN A 68 -18.35 -14.64 -3.84
N LYS A 69 -19.46 -15.08 -3.23
CA LYS A 69 -19.64 -16.46 -2.73
C LYS A 69 -19.51 -17.52 -3.82
N LYS A 70 -19.84 -17.20 -5.08
CA LYS A 70 -19.80 -18.19 -6.19
C LYS A 70 -18.37 -18.51 -6.63
N THR A 71 -17.43 -17.57 -6.46
CA THR A 71 -16.03 -17.73 -6.85
C THR A 71 -15.11 -18.04 -5.68
N THR A 72 -15.57 -17.79 -4.46
CA THR A 72 -14.78 -18.00 -3.25
C THR A 72 -14.77 -19.48 -2.85
N LYS A 73 -13.56 -20.03 -2.67
CA LYS A 73 -13.38 -21.37 -2.10
C LYS A 73 -13.31 -21.26 -0.59
N TYR A 74 -14.10 -22.07 0.10
CA TYR A 74 -14.14 -22.14 1.54
C TYR A 74 -13.48 -23.42 2.07
N VAL A 75 -12.92 -23.33 3.26
CA VAL A 75 -12.35 -24.46 4.02
C VAL A 75 -12.83 -24.33 5.47
N PRO A 76 -12.88 -25.44 6.23
CA PRO A 76 -13.17 -25.34 7.65
C PRO A 76 -12.16 -24.44 8.36
N ASN A 77 -12.63 -23.63 9.30
CA ASN A 77 -11.77 -22.81 10.15
C ASN A 77 -10.97 -23.71 11.12
N TYR A 78 -10.13 -23.12 11.96
CA TYR A 78 -9.21 -23.82 12.86
C TYR A 78 -9.91 -24.79 13.85
N ASP A 79 -11.17 -24.54 14.23
CA ASP A 79 -11.95 -25.39 15.14
C ASP A 79 -13.01 -26.25 14.41
N GLY A 80 -13.10 -26.17 13.10
CA GLY A 80 -14.03 -26.92 12.26
C GLY A 80 -15.51 -26.55 12.38
N ARG A 81 -15.84 -25.50 13.17
CA ARG A 81 -17.23 -25.10 13.41
C ARG A 81 -17.80 -24.16 12.38
N LYS A 82 -16.94 -23.51 11.60
CA LYS A 82 -17.31 -22.56 10.55
C LYS A 82 -16.43 -22.76 9.33
N GLU A 83 -16.87 -22.18 8.23
CA GLU A 83 -16.08 -22.12 7.02
C GLU A 83 -15.46 -20.74 6.86
N GLU A 84 -14.19 -20.68 6.48
CA GLU A 84 -13.47 -19.46 6.15
C GLU A 84 -13.00 -19.49 4.68
N PRO A 85 -12.92 -18.33 4.00
CA PRO A 85 -12.41 -18.29 2.66
C PRO A 85 -10.92 -18.60 2.64
N VAL A 86 -10.49 -19.44 1.71
CA VAL A 86 -9.05 -19.66 1.46
C VAL A 86 -8.42 -18.35 0.99
N TYR A 87 -9.16 -17.61 0.19
CA TYR A 87 -8.84 -16.27 -0.32
C TYR A 87 -10.13 -15.61 -0.84
N LEU A 88 -10.09 -14.31 -1.00
CA LEU A 88 -11.17 -13.53 -1.57
C LEU A 88 -10.78 -13.12 -3.01
N PRO A 89 -11.38 -13.72 -4.05
CA PRO A 89 -11.08 -13.35 -5.42
C PRO A 89 -11.66 -11.96 -5.72
N ALA A 90 -10.80 -10.98 -5.87
CA ALA A 90 -11.17 -9.63 -6.25
C ALA A 90 -11.21 -9.49 -7.78
N LYS A 91 -12.16 -8.72 -8.29
CA LYS A 91 -12.25 -8.41 -9.72
C LYS A 91 -11.38 -7.23 -10.14
N ILE A 92 -10.81 -6.54 -9.17
CA ILE A 92 -9.92 -5.39 -9.35
C ILE A 92 -8.52 -5.75 -8.87
N PRO A 93 -7.45 -5.13 -9.39
CA PRO A 93 -6.07 -5.48 -9.07
C PRO A 93 -5.64 -4.92 -7.69
N LEU A 94 -6.32 -5.39 -6.62
CA LEU A 94 -6.13 -4.92 -5.25
C LEU A 94 -4.67 -4.98 -4.77
N LEU A 95 -3.94 -6.01 -5.18
CA LEU A 95 -2.54 -6.18 -4.79
C LEU A 95 -1.66 -5.02 -5.25
N LEU A 96 -1.83 -4.59 -6.49
CA LEU A 96 -1.09 -3.46 -7.04
C LEU A 96 -1.66 -2.13 -6.56
N MET A 97 -2.96 -2.05 -6.33
CA MET A 97 -3.63 -0.83 -5.85
C MET A 97 -3.22 -0.47 -4.43
N LEU A 98 -3.15 -1.45 -3.53
CA LEU A 98 -2.82 -1.23 -2.12
C LEU A 98 -1.33 -1.39 -1.83
N GLY A 99 -0.61 -2.10 -2.69
CA GLY A 99 0.71 -2.56 -2.40
C GLY A 99 0.74 -3.69 -1.36
N ALA A 100 1.91 -4.25 -1.12
CA ALA A 100 2.11 -5.24 -0.07
C ALA A 100 3.55 -5.21 0.41
N ASP A 101 3.75 -5.31 1.70
CA ASP A 101 5.05 -5.48 2.33
C ASP A 101 4.97 -6.67 3.29
N GLY A 102 5.96 -7.55 3.22
CA GLY A 102 5.97 -8.73 4.07
C GLY A 102 7.33 -9.38 4.15
N ILE A 103 7.65 -9.87 5.35
CA ILE A 103 8.91 -10.55 5.65
C ILE A 103 8.58 -11.98 6.09
N ALA A 104 9.19 -12.96 5.41
CA ALA A 104 9.10 -14.36 5.74
C ALA A 104 10.49 -14.95 5.99
N VAL A 105 10.55 -16.21 6.43
CA VAL A 105 11.83 -16.91 6.57
C VAL A 105 12.44 -17.13 5.19
N GLY A 106 13.56 -16.45 4.93
CA GLY A 106 14.30 -16.56 3.67
C GLY A 106 13.73 -15.79 2.47
N LEU A 107 12.57 -15.14 2.60
CA LEU A 107 11.94 -14.38 1.52
C LEU A 107 11.32 -13.09 2.06
N SER A 108 11.32 -12.04 1.25
CA SER A 108 10.56 -10.81 1.53
C SER A 108 9.93 -10.30 0.24
N THR A 109 8.76 -9.70 0.36
CA THR A 109 8.09 -9.02 -0.75
C THR A 109 7.92 -7.55 -0.42
N ALA A 110 8.08 -6.69 -1.42
CA ALA A 110 7.78 -5.27 -1.33
C ALA A 110 7.16 -4.84 -2.66
N ILE A 111 5.86 -4.63 -2.66
CA ILE A 111 5.07 -4.19 -3.81
C ILE A 111 4.59 -2.77 -3.50
N LEU A 112 5.00 -1.82 -4.30
CA LEU A 112 4.61 -0.42 -4.12
C LEU A 112 3.17 -0.22 -4.60
N PRO A 113 2.39 0.68 -3.96
CA PRO A 113 1.02 0.97 -4.38
C PRO A 113 0.99 1.75 -5.69
N HIS A 114 -0.12 1.59 -6.43
CA HIS A 114 -0.36 2.26 -7.72
C HIS A 114 -1.72 2.94 -7.72
N ASN A 115 -1.89 3.92 -8.60
CA ASN A 115 -3.15 4.63 -8.77
C ASN A 115 -4.22 3.69 -9.34
N PHE A 116 -5.41 3.71 -8.72
CA PHE A 116 -6.52 2.83 -9.11
C PHE A 116 -7.01 3.10 -10.54
N ILE A 117 -7.08 4.36 -10.96
CA ILE A 117 -7.54 4.72 -12.31
C ILE A 117 -6.52 4.29 -13.35
N GLU A 118 -5.23 4.55 -13.11
CA GLU A 118 -4.14 4.14 -14.00
C GLU A 118 -4.05 2.61 -14.15
N LEU A 119 -4.31 1.86 -13.07
CA LEU A 119 -4.38 0.40 -13.12
C LEU A 119 -5.52 -0.08 -14.02
N LEU A 120 -6.71 0.52 -13.93
CA LEU A 120 -7.82 0.16 -14.80
C LEU A 120 -7.56 0.54 -16.27
N GLU A 121 -6.93 1.67 -16.51
CA GLU A 121 -6.51 2.08 -17.86
C GLU A 121 -5.46 1.12 -18.43
N ALA A 122 -4.52 0.68 -17.61
CA ALA A 122 -3.53 -0.32 -17.99
C ALA A 122 -4.16 -1.68 -18.29
N GLU A 123 -5.19 -2.11 -17.54
CA GLU A 123 -5.96 -3.32 -17.86
C GLU A 123 -6.68 -3.19 -19.21
N ILE A 124 -7.26 -2.03 -19.52
CA ILE A 124 -7.89 -1.78 -20.82
C ILE A 124 -6.83 -1.84 -21.94
N CYS A 125 -5.66 -1.25 -21.74
CA CYS A 125 -4.56 -1.31 -22.69
C CYS A 125 -4.09 -2.77 -22.92
N LEU A 126 -4.00 -3.55 -21.84
CA LEU A 126 -3.62 -4.97 -21.89
C LEU A 126 -4.61 -5.78 -22.73
N ILE A 127 -5.93 -5.59 -22.55
CA ILE A 127 -6.98 -6.23 -23.35
C ILE A 127 -6.85 -5.82 -24.83
N GLN A 128 -6.58 -4.55 -25.08
CA GLN A 128 -6.41 -4.01 -26.44
C GLN A 128 -5.06 -4.33 -27.06
N LYS A 129 -4.15 -5.00 -26.34
CA LYS A 129 -2.75 -5.27 -26.73
C LYS A 129 -1.98 -4.00 -27.08
N LYS A 130 -2.25 -2.91 -26.38
CA LYS A 130 -1.53 -1.63 -26.50
C LYS A 130 -0.43 -1.56 -25.45
N PRO A 131 0.68 -0.86 -25.73
CA PRO A 131 1.71 -0.62 -24.72
C PRO A 131 1.16 0.32 -23.64
N PHE A 132 1.60 0.13 -22.41
CA PHE A 132 1.35 0.99 -21.27
C PHE A 132 2.55 0.99 -20.34
N GLU A 133 2.64 1.98 -19.49
CA GLU A 133 3.63 2.07 -18.41
C GLU A 133 2.87 2.34 -17.11
N LEU A 134 3.30 1.72 -16.01
CA LEU A 134 2.75 1.92 -14.67
C LEU A 134 3.87 2.34 -13.73
N PHE A 135 3.60 3.39 -12.96
CA PHE A 135 4.49 3.85 -11.91
C PHE A 135 3.77 3.83 -10.55
N PRO A 136 4.51 3.65 -9.46
CA PRO A 136 3.93 3.75 -8.13
C PRO A 136 3.28 5.11 -7.89
N ASP A 137 2.17 5.11 -7.14
CA ASP A 137 1.51 6.33 -6.70
C ASP A 137 1.38 6.31 -5.17
N PHE A 138 1.81 7.39 -4.53
CA PHE A 138 1.88 7.49 -3.07
C PHE A 138 0.87 8.48 -2.53
N GLN A 139 0.10 8.05 -1.54
CA GLN A 139 -0.98 8.84 -0.95
C GLN A 139 -0.51 10.12 -0.27
N LEU A 140 0.70 10.12 0.28
CA LEU A 140 1.31 11.29 0.93
C LEU A 140 1.85 12.34 -0.05
N GLY A 141 1.81 12.04 -1.35
CA GLY A 141 2.39 12.87 -2.38
C GLY A 141 3.92 12.71 -2.46
N GLY A 142 4.61 13.80 -2.71
CA GLY A 142 6.06 13.84 -2.91
C GLY A 142 6.45 13.81 -4.38
N ILE A 143 7.74 13.96 -4.62
CA ILE A 143 8.33 13.93 -5.96
C ILE A 143 9.05 12.59 -6.13
N MET A 144 8.69 11.83 -7.14
CA MET A 144 9.28 10.51 -7.38
C MET A 144 10.24 10.55 -8.56
N ASP A 145 11.42 9.96 -8.37
CA ASP A 145 12.34 9.58 -9.45
C ASP A 145 12.23 8.07 -9.66
N ALA A 146 11.65 7.70 -10.80
CA ALA A 146 11.39 6.30 -11.18
C ALA A 146 12.39 5.78 -12.23
N SER A 147 13.51 6.46 -12.47
CA SER A 147 14.49 6.07 -13.48
C SER A 147 15.05 4.66 -13.29
N GLU A 148 15.09 4.16 -12.07
CA GLU A 148 15.58 2.82 -11.72
C GLU A 148 14.43 1.85 -11.32
N TYR A 149 13.18 2.16 -11.67
CA TYR A 149 12.01 1.38 -11.23
C TYR A 149 11.92 -0.01 -11.87
N GLN A 150 12.25 -0.13 -13.16
CA GLN A 150 12.31 -1.39 -13.89
C GLN A 150 11.02 -2.23 -13.78
N ASP A 151 9.86 -1.63 -14.01
CA ASP A 151 8.54 -2.30 -13.92
C ASP A 151 8.34 -3.03 -12.57
N GLY A 152 8.77 -2.41 -11.47
CA GLY A 152 8.65 -2.96 -10.12
C GLY A 152 9.78 -3.87 -9.68
N LEU A 153 10.80 -4.13 -10.50
CA LEU A 153 11.94 -4.98 -10.13
C LEU A 153 13.15 -4.20 -9.61
N GLY A 154 13.01 -2.89 -9.48
CA GLY A 154 14.07 -1.99 -9.09
C GLY A 154 13.76 -1.16 -7.85
N LYS A 155 14.05 0.12 -7.92
CA LYS A 155 13.83 1.07 -6.82
C LYS A 155 13.34 2.42 -7.36
N VAL A 156 12.68 3.16 -6.50
CA VAL A 156 12.32 4.57 -6.73
C VAL A 156 12.89 5.42 -5.60
N LYS A 157 13.18 6.69 -5.91
CA LYS A 157 13.51 7.69 -4.88
C LYS A 157 12.32 8.61 -4.73
N VAL A 158 11.87 8.79 -3.50
CA VAL A 158 10.74 9.67 -3.18
C VAL A 158 11.26 10.80 -2.31
N ARG A 159 10.94 12.04 -2.70
CA ARG A 159 11.36 13.28 -2.05
C ARG A 159 10.15 14.03 -1.49
N ALA A 160 10.33 14.63 -0.33
CA ALA A 160 9.41 15.65 0.16
C ALA A 160 9.31 16.80 -0.86
N ARG A 161 8.11 17.36 -1.02
CA ARG A 161 7.95 18.60 -1.78
C ARG A 161 8.33 19.77 -0.90
N ILE A 162 9.38 20.48 -1.26
CA ILE A 162 9.91 21.63 -0.53
C ILE A 162 9.72 22.87 -1.40
N GLU A 163 8.96 23.82 -0.91
CA GLU A 163 8.66 25.08 -1.58
C GLU A 163 9.41 26.24 -0.93
N LYS A 164 9.72 27.26 -1.72
CA LYS A 164 10.36 28.49 -1.26
C LYS A 164 9.27 29.52 -0.97
N GLU A 165 9.08 29.88 0.29
CA GLU A 165 8.06 30.86 0.70
C GLU A 165 8.66 32.28 0.71
N ASP A 166 9.70 32.50 1.50
CA ASP A 166 10.39 33.78 1.69
C ASP A 166 11.91 33.60 1.53
N LYS A 167 12.69 34.71 1.47
CA LYS A 167 14.15 34.65 1.31
C LYS A 167 14.89 33.71 2.26
N ASN A 168 14.37 33.53 3.48
CA ASN A 168 14.97 32.69 4.53
C ASN A 168 14.03 31.58 5.03
N LYS A 169 12.94 31.28 4.30
CA LYS A 169 11.99 30.27 4.69
C LYS A 169 11.78 29.23 3.59
N LEU A 170 11.73 27.97 4.00
CA LEU A 170 11.30 26.85 3.17
C LEU A 170 10.07 26.23 3.84
N VAL A 171 9.16 25.67 3.05
CA VAL A 171 7.97 24.97 3.51
C VAL A 171 7.92 23.60 2.88
N ILE A 172 7.74 22.57 3.71
CA ILE A 172 7.46 21.22 3.24
C ILE A 172 5.96 21.06 3.16
N THR A 173 5.45 20.72 1.97
CA THR A 173 4.02 20.59 1.68
C THR A 173 3.57 19.15 1.42
N GLU A 174 4.50 18.23 1.10
CA GLU A 174 4.24 16.81 0.91
C GLU A 174 5.36 15.97 1.51
N LEU A 175 5.02 14.79 2.04
CA LEU A 175 5.96 13.89 2.70
C LEU A 175 6.41 12.76 1.77
N PRO A 176 7.63 12.23 1.93
CA PRO A 176 8.01 10.98 1.31
C PRO A 176 7.19 9.81 1.87
N TRP A 177 6.96 8.80 1.07
CA TRP A 177 6.22 7.61 1.50
C TRP A 177 6.84 6.94 2.74
N GLY A 178 5.98 6.64 3.71
CA GLY A 178 6.37 6.01 4.97
C GLY A 178 7.01 6.96 6.00
N GLU A 179 6.95 8.27 5.77
CA GLU A 179 7.27 9.28 6.79
C GLU A 179 6.00 9.94 7.33
N THR A 180 6.06 10.31 8.59
CA THR A 180 5.08 11.18 9.24
C THR A 180 5.69 12.56 9.47
N THR A 181 4.88 13.58 9.78
CA THR A 181 5.43 14.91 10.12
C THR A 181 6.34 14.83 11.32
N ASP A 182 5.99 14.02 12.33
CA ASP A 182 6.80 13.84 13.54
C ASP A 182 8.16 13.21 13.21
N SER A 183 8.17 12.07 12.46
CA SER A 183 9.42 11.38 12.12
C SER A 183 10.33 12.22 11.22
N LEU A 184 9.74 12.99 10.31
CA LEU A 184 10.50 13.91 9.45
C LEU A 184 11.08 15.08 10.26
N ALA A 185 10.28 15.65 11.18
CA ALA A 185 10.73 16.71 12.06
C ALA A 185 11.90 16.26 12.95
N GLU A 186 11.79 15.08 13.56
CA GLU A 186 12.89 14.49 14.35
C GLU A 186 14.16 14.30 13.51
N SER A 187 14.04 13.80 12.29
CA SER A 187 15.18 13.63 11.38
C SER A 187 15.86 14.96 11.03
N ILE A 188 15.05 16.01 10.79
CA ILE A 188 15.57 17.35 10.49
C ILE A 188 16.24 17.96 11.75
N GLU A 189 15.63 17.83 12.93
CA GLU A 189 16.22 18.30 14.17
C GLU A 189 17.56 17.62 14.50
N GLU A 190 17.66 16.30 14.26
CA GLU A 190 18.93 15.60 14.39
C GLU A 190 20.00 16.17 13.45
N ALA A 191 19.62 16.45 12.20
CA ALA A 191 20.53 17.01 11.21
C ALA A 191 20.96 18.46 11.60
N ILE A 192 20.06 19.24 12.20
CA ILE A 192 20.38 20.57 12.77
C ILE A 192 21.38 20.43 13.92
N LYS A 193 21.12 19.55 14.89
CA LYS A 193 22.02 19.28 16.03
C LYS A 193 23.42 18.85 15.56
N LYS A 194 23.48 18.06 14.49
CA LYS A 194 24.74 17.61 13.85
C LYS A 194 25.35 18.67 12.91
N LYS A 195 24.75 19.85 12.76
CA LYS A 195 25.16 20.96 11.86
C LYS A 195 25.32 20.53 10.40
N LYS A 196 24.51 19.61 9.95
CA LYS A 196 24.54 19.10 8.56
C LYS A 196 23.64 19.90 7.62
N VAL A 197 22.62 20.54 8.15
CA VAL A 197 21.66 21.36 7.41
C VAL A 197 21.68 22.79 7.92
N PRO A 198 21.59 23.83 7.07
CA PRO A 198 21.63 25.23 7.45
C PRO A 198 20.25 25.75 7.91
N VAL A 199 19.51 24.95 8.67
CA VAL A 199 18.21 25.28 9.25
C VAL A 199 18.42 25.72 10.70
N ARG A 200 17.80 26.85 11.08
CA ARG A 200 17.86 27.40 12.44
C ARG A 200 16.72 26.94 13.32
N LYS A 201 15.50 26.91 12.76
CA LYS A 201 14.28 26.51 13.48
C LYS A 201 13.37 25.72 12.55
N LEU A 202 12.59 24.84 13.16
CA LEU A 202 11.52 24.10 12.53
C LEU A 202 10.22 24.40 13.26
N HIS A 203 9.15 24.64 12.52
CA HIS A 203 7.79 24.78 13.05
C HIS A 203 6.87 23.87 12.30
N ASP A 204 6.27 22.90 12.97
CA ASP A 204 5.21 22.08 12.41
C ASP A 204 3.86 22.80 12.58
N LEU A 205 3.27 23.19 11.47
CA LEU A 205 1.95 23.84 11.37
C LEU A 205 0.95 22.92 10.65
N THR A 206 1.23 21.64 10.60
CA THR A 206 0.39 20.65 9.94
C THR A 206 -0.98 20.56 10.62
N SER A 207 -2.03 20.67 9.82
CA SER A 207 -3.41 20.46 10.24
C SER A 207 -4.04 19.41 9.32
N ASP A 208 -4.90 19.83 8.42
CA ASP A 208 -5.43 18.99 7.34
C ASP A 208 -4.44 18.83 6.18
N THR A 209 -3.48 19.71 6.00
CA THR A 209 -2.41 19.64 5.01
C THR A 209 -1.05 19.68 5.71
N VAL A 210 -0.07 19.00 5.10
CA VAL A 210 1.32 19.09 5.56
C VAL A 210 1.78 20.53 5.42
N LYS A 211 2.28 21.10 6.49
CA LYS A 211 2.93 22.41 6.49
C LYS A 211 4.02 22.45 7.57
N ILE A 212 5.25 22.12 7.17
CA ILE A 212 6.41 22.23 8.04
C ILE A 212 7.25 23.42 7.56
N GLU A 213 7.31 24.48 8.36
CA GLU A 213 8.11 25.67 8.06
C GLU A 213 9.53 25.51 8.61
N LEU A 214 10.52 25.81 7.78
CA LEU A 214 11.94 25.77 8.09
C LEU A 214 12.54 27.17 7.96
N GLU A 215 13.02 27.74 9.05
CA GLU A 215 13.78 28.99 9.04
C GLU A 215 15.26 28.71 8.78
N LEU A 216 15.81 29.28 7.73
CA LEU A 216 17.23 29.14 7.37
C LEU A 216 18.12 30.07 8.21
N ALA A 217 19.36 29.70 8.38
CA ALA A 217 20.38 30.58 8.96
C ALA A 217 20.62 31.78 8.03
N THR A 218 20.94 32.92 8.63
CA THR A 218 21.12 34.17 7.89
C THR A 218 22.25 34.08 6.89
N GLY A 219 21.98 34.40 5.62
CA GLY A 219 22.97 34.38 4.54
C GLY A 219 23.13 33.06 3.81
N GLU A 220 22.38 32.03 4.16
CA GLU A 220 22.42 30.73 3.48
C GLU A 220 21.53 30.71 2.22
N SER A 221 21.98 29.97 1.22
CA SER A 221 21.21 29.78 -0.02
C SER A 221 20.13 28.70 0.17
N GLN A 222 18.92 29.00 -0.27
CA GLN A 222 17.80 28.04 -0.25
C GLN A 222 18.10 26.78 -1.05
N GLU A 223 18.77 26.88 -2.21
CA GLU A 223 19.15 25.77 -3.05
C GLU A 223 20.08 24.80 -2.32
N LYS A 224 21.10 25.36 -1.64
CA LYS A 224 22.04 24.56 -0.83
C LYS A 224 21.32 23.88 0.35
N ALA A 225 20.38 24.60 0.98
CA ALA A 225 19.58 24.05 2.07
C ALA A 225 18.70 22.89 1.61
N ILE A 226 18.02 23.01 0.47
CA ILE A 226 17.20 21.93 -0.10
C ILE A 226 18.05 20.70 -0.42
N VAL A 227 19.21 20.87 -1.05
CA VAL A 227 20.13 19.77 -1.35
C VAL A 227 20.62 19.09 -0.05
N ALA A 228 20.94 19.89 0.97
CA ALA A 228 21.38 19.36 2.27
C ALA A 228 20.24 18.59 2.98
N LEU A 229 18.99 19.08 2.91
CA LEU A 229 17.83 18.40 3.46
C LEU A 229 17.63 17.02 2.81
N TYR A 230 17.69 16.93 1.48
CA TYR A 230 17.59 15.64 0.79
C TYR A 230 18.77 14.71 1.09
N ALA A 231 19.98 15.24 1.27
CA ALA A 231 21.16 14.42 1.51
C ALA A 231 21.31 13.90 2.95
N PHE A 232 20.79 14.62 3.95
CA PHE A 232 21.09 14.35 5.36
C PHE A 232 19.86 14.12 6.24
N THR A 233 18.66 14.14 5.68
CA THR A 233 17.41 13.92 6.40
C THR A 233 16.51 12.94 5.64
N ASN A 234 15.41 12.55 6.27
CA ASN A 234 14.40 11.70 5.65
C ASN A 234 13.56 12.43 4.59
N CYS A 235 13.94 13.65 4.17
CA CYS A 235 13.30 14.34 3.05
C CYS A 235 13.48 13.60 1.71
N GLU A 236 14.45 12.70 1.59
CA GLU A 236 14.58 11.76 0.46
C GLU A 236 14.67 10.34 1.00
N LYS A 237 13.88 9.43 0.44
CA LYS A 237 13.94 7.99 0.73
C LYS A 237 14.05 7.17 -0.54
N SER A 238 14.85 6.12 -0.49
CA SER A 238 14.90 5.11 -1.55
C SER A 238 14.03 3.92 -1.17
N LEU A 239 13.05 3.60 -2.00
CA LEU A 239 12.12 2.50 -1.82
C LEU A 239 12.46 1.41 -2.84
N SER A 240 12.87 0.25 -2.35
CA SER A 240 13.12 -0.90 -3.21
C SER A 240 11.83 -1.66 -3.45
N SER A 241 11.55 -1.99 -4.71
CA SER A 241 10.45 -2.86 -5.09
C SER A 241 10.97 -4.25 -5.40
N ARG A 242 10.32 -5.26 -4.85
CA ARG A 242 10.65 -6.67 -5.04
C ARG A 242 9.38 -7.51 -4.98
N PRO A 243 8.57 -7.54 -6.05
CA PRO A 243 7.29 -8.19 -6.04
C PRO A 243 7.45 -9.72 -6.10
N ILE A 244 7.44 -10.37 -4.94
CA ILE A 244 7.37 -11.82 -4.83
C ILE A 244 5.93 -12.20 -4.54
N VAL A 245 5.32 -12.94 -5.45
CA VAL A 245 3.94 -13.39 -5.40
C VAL A 245 3.85 -14.91 -5.47
N LEU A 246 2.74 -15.49 -5.01
CA LEU A 246 2.49 -16.92 -5.14
C LEU A 246 1.74 -17.21 -6.45
N ASP A 247 2.42 -17.86 -7.40
CA ASP A 247 1.83 -18.37 -8.63
C ASP A 247 1.72 -19.89 -8.54
N GLY A 248 0.49 -20.42 -8.51
CA GLY A 248 0.26 -21.85 -8.34
C GLY A 248 0.83 -22.45 -7.05
N GLY A 249 0.91 -21.66 -5.97
CA GLY A 249 1.45 -22.07 -4.67
C GLY A 249 2.98 -22.00 -4.57
N ARG A 250 3.67 -21.45 -5.58
CA ARG A 250 5.12 -21.26 -5.58
C ARG A 250 5.47 -19.78 -5.60
N PRO A 251 6.42 -19.32 -4.77
CA PRO A 251 6.87 -17.93 -4.79
C PRO A 251 7.61 -17.65 -6.11
N ARG A 252 7.26 -16.55 -6.78
CA ARG A 252 7.90 -16.07 -7.99
C ARG A 252 8.12 -14.56 -7.91
N LEU A 253 9.29 -14.11 -8.32
CA LEU A 253 9.54 -12.71 -8.58
C LEU A 253 8.91 -12.35 -9.94
N MET A 254 8.04 -11.36 -9.96
CA MET A 254 7.30 -10.93 -11.15
C MET A 254 7.33 -9.42 -11.28
N SER A 255 7.32 -8.92 -12.50
CA SER A 255 7.13 -7.50 -12.75
C SER A 255 5.67 -7.07 -12.51
N VAL A 256 5.43 -5.76 -12.37
CA VAL A 256 4.08 -5.21 -12.18
C VAL A 256 3.18 -5.54 -13.38
N THR A 257 3.71 -5.45 -14.58
CA THR A 257 2.99 -5.83 -15.81
C THR A 257 2.62 -7.32 -15.83
N GLU A 258 3.51 -8.20 -15.37
CA GLU A 258 3.22 -9.64 -15.27
C GLU A 258 2.13 -9.91 -14.23
N ILE A 259 2.19 -9.26 -13.06
CA ILE A 259 1.18 -9.39 -12.01
C ILE A 259 -0.20 -8.93 -12.52
N LEU A 260 -0.25 -7.76 -13.19
CA LEU A 260 -1.49 -7.24 -13.75
C LEU A 260 -2.08 -8.19 -14.81
N SER A 261 -1.23 -8.74 -15.68
CA SER A 261 -1.64 -9.70 -16.71
C SER A 261 -2.25 -10.96 -16.12
N LEU A 262 -1.66 -11.49 -15.04
CA LEU A 262 -2.17 -12.67 -14.35
C LEU A 262 -3.48 -12.39 -13.62
N SER A 263 -3.62 -11.24 -12.98
CA SER A 263 -4.87 -10.85 -12.30
C SER A 263 -6.03 -10.79 -13.30
N HIS A 264 -5.81 -10.16 -14.43
CA HIS A 264 -6.82 -10.04 -15.49
C HIS A 264 -7.27 -11.41 -16.05
N VAL A 265 -6.34 -12.31 -16.40
CA VAL A 265 -6.65 -13.65 -16.91
C VAL A 265 -7.49 -14.44 -15.91
N SER A 266 -7.19 -14.31 -14.63
CA SER A 266 -7.89 -15.02 -13.55
C SER A 266 -9.35 -14.57 -13.41
N VAL A 267 -9.61 -13.26 -13.48
CA VAL A 267 -10.97 -12.72 -13.41
C VAL A 267 -11.82 -13.17 -14.58
N VAL A 268 -11.30 -13.08 -15.81
CA VAL A 268 -12.01 -13.49 -17.02
C VAL A 268 -12.33 -14.99 -16.97
N THR A 269 -11.40 -15.83 -16.54
CA THR A 269 -11.61 -17.27 -16.42
C THR A 269 -12.71 -17.62 -15.44
N LEU A 270 -12.76 -16.92 -14.29
CA LEU A 270 -13.79 -17.13 -13.26
C LEU A 270 -15.17 -16.69 -13.74
N GLU A 271 -15.30 -15.51 -14.33
CA GLU A 271 -16.59 -15.07 -14.85
C GLU A 271 -17.10 -15.95 -15.97
N THR A 272 -16.23 -16.46 -16.83
CA THR A 272 -16.59 -17.41 -17.88
C THR A 272 -17.08 -18.73 -17.27
N ALA A 273 -16.39 -19.25 -16.25
CA ALA A 273 -16.81 -20.47 -15.56
C ALA A 273 -18.17 -20.33 -14.83
N ILE A 274 -18.52 -19.11 -14.39
CA ILE A 274 -19.83 -18.84 -13.76
C ILE A 274 -20.96 -18.76 -14.80
N ARG A 275 -20.67 -18.20 -15.98
CA ARG A 275 -21.67 -17.98 -17.04
C ARG A 275 -22.00 -19.25 -17.85
N THR A 276 -21.08 -20.21 -17.91
CA THR A 276 -21.33 -21.51 -18.54
C THR A 276 -21.80 -22.51 -17.48
N PRO A 277 -23.07 -22.89 -17.44
CA PRO A 277 -23.52 -24.00 -16.61
C PRO A 277 -22.82 -25.27 -17.11
N SER A 278 -22.19 -25.98 -16.17
CA SER A 278 -21.37 -27.17 -16.43
C SER A 278 -22.09 -28.21 -17.26
N THR A 279 -21.74 -28.31 -18.52
CA THR A 279 -21.60 -29.64 -19.14
C THR A 279 -20.25 -30.15 -18.66
N SER A 280 -20.27 -31.27 -17.95
CA SER A 280 -19.11 -31.94 -17.41
C SER A 280 -18.11 -32.24 -18.49
N GLU A 281 -17.08 -31.43 -18.64
CA GLU A 281 -15.86 -31.81 -19.33
C GLU A 281 -14.63 -31.08 -18.78
N CYS A 282 -13.66 -31.89 -18.52
CA CYS A 282 -12.33 -31.69 -18.04
C CYS A 282 -11.67 -30.41 -18.59
N VAL A 283 -11.65 -29.32 -17.81
CA VAL A 283 -10.73 -28.20 -18.07
C VAL A 283 -9.35 -28.63 -17.59
N SER A 284 -8.48 -28.85 -18.55
CA SER A 284 -7.09 -29.24 -18.34
C SER A 284 -6.40 -28.31 -17.31
N SER A 285 -5.57 -28.92 -16.49
CA SER A 285 -4.88 -28.32 -15.33
C SER A 285 -3.93 -27.16 -15.63
N SER A 286 -3.88 -26.68 -16.86
CA SER A 286 -2.95 -25.63 -17.30
C SER A 286 -3.47 -24.20 -17.15
N ALA A 287 -4.76 -23.99 -16.88
CA ALA A 287 -5.37 -22.64 -16.81
C ALA A 287 -5.56 -22.10 -15.39
N ARG A 288 -5.08 -22.80 -14.36
CA ARG A 288 -5.22 -22.34 -12.95
C ARG A 288 -3.91 -21.78 -12.44
N ARG A 289 -3.48 -20.65 -12.95
CA ARG A 289 -2.41 -19.88 -12.33
C ARG A 289 -3.01 -18.90 -11.33
N ARG A 290 -2.56 -18.96 -10.09
CA ARG A 290 -3.00 -18.09 -8.98
C ARG A 290 -1.83 -17.24 -8.55
N VAL A 291 -2.04 -15.94 -8.45
CA VAL A 291 -1.07 -15.00 -7.88
C VAL A 291 -1.49 -14.66 -6.47
N GLN A 292 -0.63 -14.90 -5.50
CA GLN A 292 -0.83 -14.56 -4.10
C GLN A 292 0.37 -13.77 -3.60
N PRO A 293 0.19 -12.71 -2.81
CA PRO A 293 1.29 -12.14 -2.07
C PRO A 293 1.79 -13.17 -1.06
N PHE A 294 3.08 -13.29 -0.95
CA PHE A 294 3.71 -14.10 0.07
C PHE A 294 3.63 -13.36 1.41
N CYS A 295 2.61 -13.67 2.22
CA CYS A 295 2.58 -13.24 3.61
C CYS A 295 3.26 -14.32 4.46
N ALA A 296 4.29 -13.94 5.19
CA ALA A 296 4.90 -14.78 6.19
C ALA A 296 3.87 -15.27 7.19
N ALA A 297 3.73 -16.56 7.29
CA ALA A 297 3.09 -17.18 8.44
C ALA A 297 3.99 -16.92 9.65
N ASP A 298 3.44 -16.34 10.68
CA ASP A 298 4.02 -16.05 11.99
C ASP A 298 4.55 -14.63 12.21
N GLN A 299 3.74 -13.76 12.61
CA GLN A 299 3.85 -12.74 13.65
C GLN A 299 2.96 -11.51 13.49
N SER A 300 2.26 -11.33 12.39
CA SER A 300 1.15 -10.38 12.39
C SER A 300 -0.08 -11.04 11.77
N ALA A 301 -0.94 -11.48 12.64
CA ALA A 301 -2.24 -12.03 12.34
C ALA A 301 -3.16 -11.05 11.56
N ALA A 302 -2.67 -9.87 11.30
CA ALA A 302 -3.34 -8.81 10.57
C ALA A 302 -3.55 -9.10 9.09
N PHE A 303 -2.77 -9.98 8.48
CA PHE A 303 -2.77 -10.17 7.02
C PHE A 303 -3.18 -11.57 6.54
N LYS A 304 -4.06 -12.25 7.25
CA LYS A 304 -4.85 -13.31 6.61
C LYS A 304 -6.02 -12.78 5.78
N VAL A 305 -6.10 -11.49 5.54
CA VAL A 305 -6.74 -11.00 4.32
C VAL A 305 -5.72 -11.24 3.21
N ALA A 306 -5.56 -12.50 2.85
CA ALA A 306 -4.77 -12.87 1.69
C ALA A 306 -5.44 -12.19 0.50
N PHE A 307 -4.89 -11.08 0.05
CA PHE A 307 -5.24 -10.53 -1.24
C PHE A 307 -4.72 -11.52 -2.28
N VAL A 308 -5.60 -12.37 -2.72
CA VAL A 308 -5.36 -13.26 -3.83
C VAL A 308 -5.87 -12.58 -5.05
N VAL A 309 -4.95 -12.17 -5.86
CA VAL A 309 -5.24 -11.91 -7.26
C VAL A 309 -5.27 -13.30 -7.94
N GLN A 310 -6.41 -13.65 -8.45
CA GLN A 310 -6.57 -14.84 -9.29
C GLN A 310 -6.11 -14.56 -10.70
#